data_c3bb3b4c0f48fffed48a3868b35b9d9a
#
_entry.id   c3bb3b4c0f48fffed48a3868b35b9d9a
#
_cell.length_a   1.000
_cell.length_b   1.000
_cell.length_c   1.000
_cell.angle_alpha   90.00
_cell.angle_beta   90.00
_cell.angle_gamma   90.00
#
_symmetry.space_group_name_H-M   'P 1'
#
loop_
_entity.id
_entity.type
_entity.pdbx_description
1 polymer ?
#
loop_
_entity_poly.entity_id
_entity_poly.type
_entity_poly.pdbx_seq_one_letter_code
_entity_poly.pdbx_strand_id
1 'polypeptide(L)'
;SALDQINRSNVKDLEVAWIWHSGDLGSTIECNPVIIDGIMYVTTPRIHCVALNAATGKMIWRFDPWNGKRGGGVSRGVSYWSDGKSDHRIFYSAGDSLYALNAKTGQPVDSFGKNGRISHLDGFDTDVFFFSIGNNTPGLVWKDLLILGSTTGEGPQPCAPGHIRAFDVRTGIRQWIFHTIPHPGEFGYETWGPESWKQVGSANVWGGFTLDAERGILFCGTGSPAYDSWGGNRPGQNLFGNCTLALDANTGKRLWHFQAVHHDLWDYDLPTPPVLGRLNKDGRNIDVVVQPTKMGHLFVLDRTTGEPVYPVQEVSVPASDMPGEFSSPTQPFPPQAFRLAMTRMDAENVTQLNGIATARVREDLKDMLTGDVFIPPTYQKSVVLPQFNGGCEWGGAAFDVDSNTVIVNVSNGAEWTSMVASRPKERMSLNQLGNHVYRAVCAFCHGMSSPVNPASPSLQKVRERLDAAQIGQLMETGRGQMPSFASFSELEKRAVIAFLLGEGKDEQIETKDLNLSYAENIPVVTTGHHDW
;
A
#
# COMPACT_ATOMS: atom_id res chain seq x y z
N SER A 1 -20.56 -17.64 -6.98
CA SER A 1 -20.43 -18.13 -8.37
C SER A 1 -21.54 -19.13 -8.65
N ALA A 2 -22.13 -19.08 -9.83
CA ALA A 2 -23.08 -20.09 -10.31
C ALA A 2 -22.38 -21.35 -10.87
N LEU A 3 -21.05 -21.39 -10.82
CA LEU A 3 -20.26 -22.53 -11.28
C LEU A 3 -20.25 -23.63 -10.20
N ASP A 4 -20.68 -24.82 -10.56
CA ASP A 4 -20.83 -26.01 -9.71
C ASP A 4 -20.10 -27.25 -10.25
N GLN A 5 -19.42 -27.12 -11.39
CA GLN A 5 -18.73 -28.24 -12.07
C GLN A 5 -17.62 -28.82 -11.19
N ILE A 6 -16.95 -27.99 -10.36
CA ILE A 6 -15.96 -28.46 -9.39
C ILE A 6 -16.59 -28.38 -8.00
N ASN A 7 -16.62 -29.51 -7.31
CA ASN A 7 -17.23 -29.68 -6.00
C ASN A 7 -16.45 -30.70 -5.15
N ARG A 8 -16.91 -30.95 -3.91
CA ARG A 8 -16.24 -31.87 -2.97
C ARG A 8 -16.05 -33.30 -3.48
N SER A 9 -16.90 -33.76 -4.41
CA SER A 9 -16.82 -35.12 -4.92
C SER A 9 -15.78 -35.30 -6.01
N ASN A 10 -15.45 -34.27 -6.78
CA ASN A 10 -14.58 -34.35 -7.95
C ASN A 10 -13.33 -33.46 -7.89
N VAL A 11 -13.16 -32.58 -6.87
CA VAL A 11 -11.98 -31.71 -6.74
C VAL A 11 -10.66 -32.50 -6.65
N LYS A 12 -10.72 -33.74 -6.14
CA LYS A 12 -9.55 -34.66 -6.05
C LYS A 12 -9.09 -35.20 -7.41
N ASP A 13 -9.96 -35.13 -8.42
CA ASP A 13 -9.72 -35.65 -9.76
C ASP A 13 -9.25 -34.57 -10.74
N LEU A 14 -8.93 -33.35 -10.23
CA LEU A 14 -8.38 -32.26 -11.03
C LEU A 14 -6.97 -32.59 -11.50
N GLU A 15 -6.73 -32.38 -12.79
CA GLU A 15 -5.43 -32.51 -13.43
C GLU A 15 -5.00 -31.18 -14.05
N VAL A 16 -3.69 -30.97 -14.20
CA VAL A 16 -3.12 -29.80 -14.88
C VAL A 16 -3.42 -29.91 -16.38
N ALA A 17 -4.29 -29.03 -16.89
CA ALA A 17 -4.65 -29.00 -18.29
C ALA A 17 -3.53 -28.46 -19.19
N TRP A 18 -2.84 -27.43 -18.73
CA TRP A 18 -1.67 -26.81 -19.42
C TRP A 18 -0.85 -25.94 -18.45
N ILE A 19 0.38 -25.67 -18.83
CA ILE A 19 1.30 -24.75 -18.15
C ILE A 19 1.78 -23.75 -19.17
N TRP A 20 1.68 -22.45 -18.82
CA TRP A 20 2.26 -21.37 -19.62
C TRP A 20 3.44 -20.72 -18.89
N HIS A 21 4.53 -20.50 -19.60
CA HIS A 21 5.72 -19.83 -19.10
C HIS A 21 5.80 -18.41 -19.69
N SER A 22 5.86 -17.38 -18.86
CA SER A 22 5.94 -15.98 -19.29
C SER A 22 7.25 -15.66 -20.04
N GLY A 23 8.31 -16.40 -19.74
CA GLY A 23 9.67 -16.11 -20.21
C GLY A 23 10.33 -14.91 -19.52
N ASP A 24 9.65 -14.28 -18.57
CA ASP A 24 10.21 -13.18 -17.80
C ASP A 24 11.11 -13.72 -16.67
N LEU A 25 12.23 -13.07 -16.47
CA LEU A 25 13.13 -13.35 -15.36
C LEU A 25 12.81 -12.42 -14.17
N GLY A 26 12.79 -12.98 -12.98
CA GLY A 26 12.71 -12.25 -11.70
C GLY A 26 11.29 -12.15 -11.13
N SER A 27 11.19 -11.66 -9.93
CA SER A 27 10.10 -11.32 -9.03
C SER A 27 8.81 -12.17 -9.03
N THR A 28 7.92 -11.80 -8.13
CA THR A 28 6.65 -12.45 -7.83
C THR A 28 5.60 -12.23 -8.94
N ILE A 29 4.66 -13.18 -9.05
CA ILE A 29 3.40 -13.02 -9.77
C ILE A 29 2.29 -12.93 -8.73
N GLU A 30 1.59 -11.79 -8.69
CA GLU A 30 0.44 -11.56 -7.81
C GLU A 30 -0.88 -11.47 -8.61
N CYS A 31 -0.81 -11.71 -9.91
CA CYS A 31 -1.92 -11.53 -10.82
C CYS A 31 -3.06 -12.52 -10.56
N ASN A 32 -4.27 -11.98 -10.37
CA ASN A 32 -5.51 -12.72 -10.49
C ASN A 32 -5.98 -12.68 -11.96
N PRO A 33 -6.05 -13.81 -12.65
CA PRO A 33 -6.50 -13.84 -14.05
C PRO A 33 -7.96 -13.42 -14.22
N VAL A 34 -8.26 -12.69 -15.30
CA VAL A 34 -9.62 -12.39 -15.73
C VAL A 34 -9.93 -13.18 -17.00
N ILE A 35 -11.03 -13.92 -17.02
CA ILE A 35 -11.45 -14.72 -18.18
C ILE A 35 -12.75 -14.16 -18.75
N ILE A 36 -12.72 -13.76 -20.02
CA ILE A 36 -13.87 -13.24 -20.77
C ILE A 36 -13.94 -13.98 -22.10
N ASP A 37 -15.06 -14.59 -22.40
CA ASP A 37 -15.33 -15.30 -23.67
C ASP A 37 -14.21 -16.28 -24.08
N GLY A 38 -13.67 -17.02 -23.10
CA GLY A 38 -12.60 -18.00 -23.32
C GLY A 38 -11.21 -17.42 -23.50
N ILE A 39 -11.03 -16.11 -23.33
CA ILE A 39 -9.72 -15.43 -23.32
C ILE A 39 -9.35 -15.10 -21.88
N MET A 40 -8.18 -15.54 -21.46
CA MET A 40 -7.59 -15.24 -20.15
C MET A 40 -6.62 -14.07 -20.28
N TYR A 41 -6.80 -13.04 -19.48
CA TYR A 41 -5.92 -11.88 -19.38
C TYR A 41 -5.12 -11.93 -18.10
N VAL A 42 -3.79 -11.79 -18.22
CA VAL A 42 -2.85 -11.90 -17.11
C VAL A 42 -1.75 -10.83 -17.21
N THR A 43 -1.14 -10.49 -16.08
CA THR A 43 0.09 -9.73 -16.04
C THR A 43 1.27 -10.62 -15.66
N THR A 44 2.46 -10.31 -16.16
CA THR A 44 3.70 -11.09 -15.94
C THR A 44 4.59 -10.41 -14.88
N PRO A 45 5.69 -11.04 -14.41
CA PRO A 45 6.64 -10.41 -13.49
C PRO A 45 7.25 -9.11 -14.01
N ARG A 46 7.30 -8.92 -15.33
CA ARG A 46 7.71 -7.66 -15.96
C ARG A 46 6.53 -6.73 -16.27
N ILE A 47 5.36 -7.00 -15.70
CA ILE A 47 4.12 -6.25 -15.91
C ILE A 47 3.77 -6.13 -17.41
N HIS A 48 4.11 -7.12 -18.24
CA HIS A 48 3.50 -7.22 -19.56
C HIS A 48 2.06 -7.71 -19.40
N CYS A 49 1.13 -7.13 -20.16
CA CYS A 49 -0.23 -7.63 -20.25
C CYS A 49 -0.31 -8.69 -21.36
N VAL A 50 -0.90 -9.84 -21.06
CA VAL A 50 -0.93 -10.99 -21.98
C VAL A 50 -2.34 -11.54 -22.06
N ALA A 51 -2.80 -11.87 -23.29
CA ALA A 51 -4.01 -12.64 -23.53
C ALA A 51 -3.65 -14.08 -23.96
N LEU A 52 -4.27 -15.03 -23.29
CA LEU A 52 -4.14 -16.46 -23.56
C LEU A 52 -5.50 -17.06 -23.93
N ASN A 53 -5.50 -18.07 -24.77
CA ASN A 53 -6.67 -18.94 -24.90
C ASN A 53 -6.83 -19.74 -23.59
N ALA A 54 -7.93 -19.55 -22.88
CA ALA A 54 -8.12 -20.10 -21.54
C ALA A 54 -8.18 -21.65 -21.54
N ALA A 55 -8.60 -22.28 -22.64
CA ALA A 55 -8.67 -23.74 -22.75
C ALA A 55 -7.31 -24.39 -23.06
N THR A 56 -6.39 -23.69 -23.74
CA THR A 56 -5.16 -24.28 -24.26
C THR A 56 -3.87 -23.66 -23.77
N GLY A 57 -3.93 -22.52 -23.08
CA GLY A 57 -2.77 -21.73 -22.67
C GLY A 57 -2.01 -21.05 -23.82
N LYS A 58 -2.51 -21.16 -25.08
CA LYS A 58 -1.85 -20.55 -26.24
C LYS A 58 -1.95 -19.04 -26.18
N MET A 59 -0.81 -18.35 -26.29
CA MET A 59 -0.75 -16.88 -26.31
C MET A 59 -1.43 -16.34 -27.58
N ILE A 60 -2.31 -15.35 -27.40
CA ILE A 60 -3.01 -14.62 -28.45
C ILE A 60 -2.24 -13.33 -28.78
N TRP A 61 -1.96 -12.52 -27.73
CA TRP A 61 -1.17 -11.31 -27.85
C TRP A 61 -0.42 -11.00 -26.54
N ARG A 62 0.62 -10.17 -26.66
CA ARG A 62 1.40 -9.62 -25.53
C ARG A 62 1.63 -8.15 -25.77
N PHE A 63 1.38 -7.33 -24.78
CA PHE A 63 1.71 -5.92 -24.75
C PHE A 63 2.87 -5.67 -23.79
N ASP A 64 3.91 -4.96 -24.29
CA ASP A 64 5.07 -4.55 -23.51
C ASP A 64 5.02 -3.03 -23.24
N PRO A 65 4.71 -2.60 -21.99
CA PRO A 65 4.61 -1.18 -21.65
C PRO A 65 5.97 -0.48 -21.63
N TRP A 66 7.06 -1.24 -21.63
CA TRP A 66 8.43 -0.74 -21.51
C TRP A 66 9.13 -0.53 -22.87
N ASN A 67 8.51 -0.93 -23.96
CA ASN A 67 9.11 -0.89 -25.32
C ASN A 67 10.50 -1.56 -25.36
N GLY A 68 10.63 -2.76 -24.81
CA GLY A 68 11.88 -3.54 -24.75
C GLY A 68 12.87 -3.09 -23.68
N LYS A 69 12.61 -2.01 -22.95
CA LYS A 69 13.46 -1.57 -21.83
C LYS A 69 13.23 -2.45 -20.60
N ARG A 70 14.13 -2.32 -19.63
CA ARG A 70 13.96 -2.97 -18.33
C ARG A 70 12.82 -2.30 -17.57
N GLY A 71 11.89 -3.10 -17.08
CA GLY A 71 10.79 -2.70 -16.22
C GLY A 71 10.28 -3.91 -15.44
N GLY A 72 9.40 -3.70 -14.49
CA GLY A 72 8.83 -4.73 -13.64
C GLY A 72 8.21 -4.10 -12.40
N GLY A 73 7.75 -4.92 -11.50
CA GLY A 73 7.08 -4.54 -10.27
C GLY A 73 5.98 -5.53 -9.93
N VAL A 74 5.06 -5.09 -9.07
CA VAL A 74 3.88 -5.85 -8.65
C VAL A 74 2.67 -5.43 -9.48
N SER A 75 1.90 -6.41 -9.96
CA SER A 75 0.59 -6.19 -10.58
C SER A 75 -0.36 -7.33 -10.20
N ARG A 76 -1.51 -6.96 -9.65
CA ARG A 76 -2.54 -7.90 -9.19
C ARG A 76 -3.59 -8.23 -10.25
N GLY A 77 -3.38 -7.78 -11.49
CA GLY A 77 -4.21 -8.16 -12.62
C GLY A 77 -4.70 -6.99 -13.46
N VAL A 78 -5.83 -7.20 -14.10
CA VAL A 78 -6.44 -6.29 -15.07
C VAL A 78 -7.92 -6.10 -14.78
N SER A 79 -8.52 -5.01 -15.31
CA SER A 79 -9.96 -4.80 -15.35
C SER A 79 -10.46 -4.87 -16.79
N TYR A 80 -11.69 -5.31 -16.97
CA TYR A 80 -12.34 -5.42 -18.28
C TYR A 80 -13.57 -4.54 -18.33
N TRP A 81 -13.77 -3.89 -19.48
CA TRP A 81 -14.98 -3.16 -19.82
C TRP A 81 -15.40 -3.42 -21.27
N SER A 82 -16.70 -3.35 -21.53
CA SER A 82 -17.28 -3.44 -22.88
C SER A 82 -18.51 -2.56 -23.01
N ASP A 83 -18.70 -1.97 -24.19
CA ASP A 83 -19.93 -1.28 -24.57
C ASP A 83 -21.08 -2.24 -24.93
N GLY A 84 -20.84 -3.55 -24.81
CA GLY A 84 -21.76 -4.60 -25.22
C GLY A 84 -21.88 -4.82 -26.73
N LYS A 85 -21.01 -4.17 -27.53
CA LYS A 85 -21.01 -4.24 -29.01
C LYS A 85 -19.60 -4.54 -29.54
N SER A 86 -18.83 -3.53 -29.84
CA SER A 86 -17.53 -3.67 -30.51
C SER A 86 -16.35 -3.12 -29.74
N ASP A 87 -16.57 -2.25 -28.74
CA ASP A 87 -15.52 -1.67 -27.92
C ASP A 87 -15.33 -2.52 -26.65
N HIS A 88 -14.21 -3.24 -26.60
CA HIS A 88 -13.81 -4.11 -25.51
C HIS A 88 -12.42 -3.69 -25.04
N ARG A 89 -12.28 -3.32 -23.78
CA ARG A 89 -11.04 -2.75 -23.23
C ARG A 89 -10.54 -3.52 -22.03
N ILE A 90 -9.22 -3.66 -21.97
CA ILE A 90 -8.46 -4.09 -20.79
C ILE A 90 -7.78 -2.86 -20.19
N PHE A 91 -7.97 -2.63 -18.90
CA PHE A 91 -7.27 -1.60 -18.15
C PHE A 91 -6.28 -2.25 -17.21
N TYR A 92 -5.07 -1.72 -17.17
CA TYR A 92 -4.06 -2.13 -16.21
C TYR A 92 -2.98 -1.06 -16.02
N SER A 93 -2.31 -1.10 -14.89
CA SER A 93 -1.25 -0.15 -14.53
C SER A 93 0.13 -0.75 -14.77
N ALA A 94 1.03 0.07 -15.31
CA ALA A 94 2.45 -0.25 -15.42
C ALA A 94 3.29 1.03 -15.29
N GLY A 95 4.22 1.04 -14.35
CA GLY A 95 5.00 2.22 -14.00
C GLY A 95 4.10 3.36 -13.50
N ASP A 96 4.25 4.53 -14.11
CA ASP A 96 3.51 5.75 -13.81
C ASP A 96 2.19 5.90 -14.58
N SER A 97 1.79 4.87 -15.34
CA SER A 97 0.70 4.99 -16.30
C SER A 97 -0.36 3.91 -16.13
N LEU A 98 -1.61 4.33 -16.34
CA LEU A 98 -2.76 3.47 -16.56
C LEU A 98 -3.01 3.34 -18.08
N TYR A 99 -3.04 2.12 -18.58
CA TYR A 99 -3.27 1.80 -19.99
C TYR A 99 -4.69 1.31 -20.23
N ALA A 100 -5.25 1.69 -21.39
CA ALA A 100 -6.42 1.05 -21.98
C ALA A 100 -6.00 0.32 -23.26
N LEU A 101 -6.14 -0.99 -23.27
CA LEU A 101 -5.80 -1.84 -24.41
C LEU A 101 -7.08 -2.40 -25.04
N ASN A 102 -7.10 -2.49 -26.36
CA ASN A 102 -8.14 -3.28 -27.05
C ASN A 102 -8.03 -4.75 -26.66
N ALA A 103 -9.10 -5.30 -26.10
CA ALA A 103 -9.07 -6.65 -25.53
C ALA A 103 -8.75 -7.74 -26.57
N LYS A 104 -9.11 -7.56 -27.85
CA LYS A 104 -8.87 -8.53 -28.92
C LYS A 104 -7.45 -8.48 -29.47
N THR A 105 -6.84 -7.29 -29.52
CA THR A 105 -5.58 -7.08 -30.23
C THR A 105 -4.40 -6.73 -29.34
N GLY A 106 -4.65 -6.32 -28.09
CA GLY A 106 -3.61 -5.84 -27.16
C GLY A 106 -3.04 -4.47 -27.51
N GLN A 107 -3.57 -3.79 -28.54
CA GLN A 107 -3.11 -2.46 -28.93
C GLN A 107 -3.69 -1.38 -28.00
N PRO A 108 -2.91 -0.34 -27.66
CA PRO A 108 -3.45 0.82 -26.94
C PRO A 108 -4.63 1.45 -27.67
N VAL A 109 -5.65 1.90 -26.93
CA VAL A 109 -6.85 2.55 -27.47
C VAL A 109 -6.62 4.06 -27.50
N ASP A 110 -6.32 4.62 -28.65
CA ASP A 110 -5.88 6.02 -28.85
C ASP A 110 -6.82 7.06 -28.23
N SER A 111 -8.14 6.77 -28.16
CA SER A 111 -9.12 7.69 -27.56
C SER A 111 -9.01 7.81 -26.03
N PHE A 112 -8.24 6.94 -25.38
CA PHE A 112 -8.05 6.98 -23.93
C PHE A 112 -6.79 7.78 -23.58
N GLY A 113 -6.96 8.96 -23.00
CA GLY A 113 -5.87 9.85 -22.63
C GLY A 113 -4.98 10.20 -23.82
N LYS A 114 -3.68 10.01 -23.66
CA LYS A 114 -2.68 10.22 -24.72
C LYS A 114 -2.09 8.89 -25.16
N ASN A 115 -2.35 8.48 -26.41
CA ASN A 115 -1.86 7.22 -26.98
C ASN A 115 -2.26 5.99 -26.13
N GLY A 116 -3.51 5.93 -25.70
CA GLY A 116 -4.08 4.80 -24.94
C GLY A 116 -3.68 4.74 -23.47
N ARG A 117 -3.22 5.85 -22.88
CA ARG A 117 -2.84 5.91 -21.46
C ARG A 117 -3.05 7.27 -20.82
N ILE A 118 -3.22 7.28 -19.51
CA ILE A 118 -3.15 8.45 -18.63
C ILE A 118 -2.05 8.24 -17.58
N SER A 119 -1.50 9.33 -17.04
CA SER A 119 -0.58 9.27 -15.90
C SER A 119 -1.33 9.03 -14.61
N HIS A 120 -0.74 8.31 -13.65
CA HIS A 120 -1.27 8.24 -12.29
C HIS A 120 -1.24 9.59 -11.56
N LEU A 121 -0.49 10.56 -12.06
CA LEU A 121 -0.50 11.96 -11.57
C LEU A 121 -1.68 12.77 -12.11
N ASP A 122 -2.35 12.30 -13.17
CA ASP A 122 -3.48 13.01 -13.75
C ASP A 122 -4.71 12.96 -12.82
N GLY A 123 -5.47 14.04 -12.82
CA GLY A 123 -6.74 14.10 -12.11
C GLY A 123 -6.64 14.33 -10.60
N PHE A 124 -5.55 14.84 -10.08
CA PHE A 124 -5.47 15.45 -8.76
C PHE A 124 -5.91 16.90 -8.79
N ASP A 125 -6.39 17.42 -7.66
CA ASP A 125 -6.79 18.83 -7.48
C ASP A 125 -5.66 19.66 -6.87
N THR A 126 -4.57 19.01 -6.45
CA THR A 126 -3.36 19.61 -5.88
C THR A 126 -2.14 19.24 -6.72
N ASP A 127 -1.07 19.99 -6.57
CA ASP A 127 0.20 19.70 -7.22
C ASP A 127 0.86 18.47 -6.59
N VAL A 128 0.95 17.37 -7.35
CA VAL A 128 1.54 16.10 -6.94
C VAL A 128 2.69 15.65 -7.85
N PHE A 129 3.19 16.55 -8.71
CA PHE A 129 4.17 16.20 -9.75
C PHE A 129 5.51 15.69 -9.21
N PHE A 130 5.84 16.00 -7.98
CA PHE A 130 7.10 15.58 -7.36
C PHE A 130 7.00 14.25 -6.60
N PHE A 131 5.82 13.65 -6.54
CA PHE A 131 5.59 12.45 -5.76
C PHE A 131 5.63 11.19 -6.62
N SER A 132 6.07 10.08 -6.01
CA SER A 132 5.88 8.76 -6.59
C SER A 132 4.46 8.28 -6.31
N ILE A 133 3.75 7.90 -7.37
CA ILE A 133 2.42 7.32 -7.28
C ILE A 133 2.27 6.26 -8.37
N GLY A 134 1.69 5.14 -8.00
CA GLY A 134 1.41 4.02 -8.90
C GLY A 134 0.10 3.36 -8.57
N ASN A 135 -0.13 2.20 -9.15
CA ASN A 135 -1.24 1.34 -8.79
C ASN A 135 -0.88 -0.12 -9.07
N ASN A 136 -0.90 -0.94 -8.03
CA ASN A 136 -0.61 -2.37 -8.14
C ASN A 136 -1.87 -3.23 -8.32
N THR A 137 -3.03 -2.70 -7.95
CA THR A 137 -4.31 -3.41 -7.97
C THR A 137 -5.17 -2.89 -9.11
N PRO A 138 -5.80 -3.75 -9.90
CA PRO A 138 -6.67 -3.30 -10.97
C PRO A 138 -7.82 -2.44 -10.43
N GLY A 139 -8.19 -1.40 -11.18
CA GLY A 139 -9.34 -0.57 -10.85
C GLY A 139 -10.64 -1.36 -10.93
N LEU A 140 -11.69 -0.83 -10.34
CA LEU A 140 -13.03 -1.40 -10.45
C LEU A 140 -13.82 -0.69 -11.55
N VAL A 141 -14.40 -1.47 -12.45
CA VAL A 141 -15.28 -0.95 -13.51
C VAL A 141 -16.72 -0.91 -12.99
N TRP A 142 -17.33 0.27 -13.05
CA TRP A 142 -18.74 0.50 -12.77
C TRP A 142 -19.40 1.29 -13.90
N LYS A 143 -20.26 0.66 -14.71
CA LYS A 143 -20.83 1.27 -15.92
C LYS A 143 -19.70 1.79 -16.84
N ASP A 144 -19.67 3.07 -17.11
CA ASP A 144 -18.65 3.74 -17.91
C ASP A 144 -17.54 4.41 -17.07
N LEU A 145 -17.40 4.02 -15.81
CA LEU A 145 -16.38 4.51 -14.90
C LEU A 145 -15.35 3.44 -14.60
N LEU A 146 -14.09 3.81 -14.58
CA LEU A 146 -12.98 3.07 -14.00
C LEU A 146 -12.55 3.76 -12.71
N ILE A 147 -12.80 3.11 -11.57
CA ILE A 147 -12.51 3.63 -10.24
C ILE A 147 -11.16 3.11 -9.78
N LEU A 148 -10.26 4.00 -9.38
CA LEU A 148 -8.89 3.68 -9.01
C LEU A 148 -8.57 4.14 -7.60
N GLY A 149 -7.86 3.28 -6.87
CA GLY A 149 -7.02 3.67 -5.76
C GLY A 149 -5.60 4.00 -6.23
N SER A 150 -4.64 3.89 -5.31
CA SER A 150 -3.24 4.15 -5.61
C SER A 150 -2.30 3.42 -4.65
N THR A 151 -1.05 3.27 -5.07
CA THR A 151 0.08 2.96 -4.20
C THR A 151 0.92 4.23 -4.11
N THR A 152 1.19 4.69 -2.90
CA THR A 152 1.91 5.93 -2.61
C THR A 152 3.12 5.63 -1.73
N GLY A 153 3.93 6.63 -1.42
CA GLY A 153 4.99 6.48 -0.41
C GLY A 153 4.42 6.44 1.01
N GLU A 154 5.20 5.91 1.94
CA GLU A 154 4.85 5.73 3.36
C GLU A 154 5.59 6.73 4.28
N GLY A 155 6.37 7.63 3.69
CA GLY A 155 7.20 8.58 4.43
C GLY A 155 8.56 7.97 4.83
N PRO A 156 9.37 8.70 5.63
CA PRO A 156 9.14 10.03 6.22
C PRO A 156 9.17 11.21 5.23
N GLN A 157 9.48 10.98 3.96
CA GLN A 157 9.42 12.04 2.93
C GLN A 157 7.97 12.42 2.63
N PRO A 158 7.71 13.61 2.07
CA PRO A 158 6.41 13.96 1.54
C PRO A 158 5.92 12.92 0.53
N CYS A 159 4.67 12.51 0.66
CA CYS A 159 4.05 11.48 -0.16
C CYS A 159 2.82 12.03 -0.89
N ALA A 160 2.46 11.42 -2.01
CA ALA A 160 1.21 11.73 -2.68
C ALA A 160 0.01 11.34 -1.80
N PRO A 161 -1.08 12.13 -1.79
CA PRO A 161 -2.32 11.72 -1.14
C PRO A 161 -2.95 10.54 -1.89
N GLY A 162 -3.57 9.64 -1.13
CA GLY A 162 -4.15 8.39 -1.65
C GLY A 162 -5.58 8.51 -2.19
N HIS A 163 -5.95 9.68 -2.70
CA HIS A 163 -7.32 9.97 -3.15
C HIS A 163 -7.88 8.95 -4.13
N ILE A 164 -9.16 8.61 -3.96
CA ILE A 164 -9.88 7.70 -4.85
C ILE A 164 -10.39 8.52 -6.04
N ARG A 165 -10.16 8.05 -7.27
CA ARG A 165 -10.54 8.76 -8.47
C ARG A 165 -11.29 7.84 -9.43
N ALA A 166 -12.32 8.36 -10.09
CA ALA A 166 -12.99 7.68 -11.18
C ALA A 166 -12.76 8.39 -12.51
N PHE A 167 -12.48 7.61 -13.52
CA PHE A 167 -12.21 8.06 -14.88
C PHE A 167 -13.23 7.47 -15.85
N ASP A 168 -13.62 8.25 -16.85
CA ASP A 168 -14.41 7.72 -17.96
C ASP A 168 -13.61 6.67 -18.73
N VAL A 169 -14.17 5.49 -18.92
CA VAL A 169 -13.49 4.34 -19.56
C VAL A 169 -13.14 4.57 -21.04
N ARG A 170 -13.79 5.52 -21.73
CA ARG A 170 -13.55 5.80 -23.15
C ARG A 170 -12.47 6.85 -23.35
N THR A 171 -12.45 7.86 -22.47
CA THR A 171 -11.61 9.07 -22.65
C THR A 171 -10.47 9.19 -21.67
N GLY A 172 -10.56 8.53 -20.49
CA GLY A 172 -9.61 8.72 -19.40
C GLY A 172 -9.76 10.05 -18.64
N ILE A 173 -10.84 10.79 -18.87
CA ILE A 173 -11.12 12.05 -18.16
C ILE A 173 -11.69 11.74 -16.79
N ARG A 174 -11.13 12.36 -15.74
CA ARG A 174 -11.63 12.23 -14.37
C ARG A 174 -13.09 12.70 -14.27
N GLN A 175 -13.96 11.88 -13.70
CA GLN A 175 -15.37 12.16 -13.46
C GLN A 175 -15.62 12.63 -12.04
N TRP A 176 -14.96 12.00 -11.05
CA TRP A 176 -15.02 12.42 -9.66
C TRP A 176 -13.73 12.06 -8.90
N ILE A 177 -13.53 12.70 -7.76
CA ILE A 177 -12.48 12.43 -6.78
C ILE A 177 -13.10 12.39 -5.38
N PHE A 178 -12.61 11.47 -4.53
CA PHE A 178 -12.85 11.45 -3.10
C PHE A 178 -11.53 11.69 -2.38
N HIS A 179 -11.46 12.73 -1.57
CA HIS A 179 -10.27 13.07 -0.80
C HIS A 179 -10.20 12.19 0.45
N THR A 180 -9.27 11.25 0.47
CA THR A 180 -9.00 10.40 1.65
C THR A 180 -8.31 11.19 2.78
N ILE A 181 -7.68 12.31 2.44
CA ILE A 181 -7.23 13.36 3.34
C ILE A 181 -8.08 14.59 2.99
N PRO A 182 -9.10 14.93 3.81
CA PRO A 182 -10.07 15.95 3.47
C PRO A 182 -9.48 17.34 3.34
N HIS A 183 -9.97 18.09 2.37
CA HIS A 183 -9.63 19.50 2.17
C HIS A 183 -10.50 20.43 3.06
N PRO A 184 -10.11 21.71 3.23
CA PRO A 184 -10.88 22.67 4.01
C PRO A 184 -12.36 22.74 3.59
N GLY A 185 -13.26 22.55 4.56
CA GLY A 185 -14.69 22.54 4.35
C GLY A 185 -15.31 21.18 4.03
N GLU A 186 -14.50 20.13 3.85
CA GLU A 186 -14.97 18.77 3.69
C GLU A 186 -15.15 18.08 5.06
N PHE A 187 -16.04 17.10 5.12
CA PHE A 187 -16.24 16.29 6.32
C PHE A 187 -14.95 15.53 6.67
N GLY A 188 -14.55 15.60 7.94
CA GLY A 188 -13.35 14.95 8.47
C GLY A 188 -12.11 15.85 8.44
N TYR A 189 -12.15 17.04 7.82
CA TYR A 189 -11.04 17.99 7.84
C TYR A 189 -10.60 18.35 9.26
N GLU A 190 -11.55 18.51 10.18
CA GLU A 190 -11.33 18.82 11.60
C GLU A 190 -10.59 17.71 12.37
N THR A 191 -10.47 16.53 11.79
CA THR A 191 -9.72 15.40 12.37
C THR A 191 -8.24 15.43 12.05
N TRP A 192 -7.78 16.48 11.38
CA TRP A 192 -6.41 16.72 10.97
C TRP A 192 -5.89 18.07 11.47
N GLY A 193 -4.59 18.22 11.52
CA GLY A 193 -3.98 19.55 11.64
C GLY A 193 -4.35 20.43 10.43
N PRO A 194 -4.48 21.76 10.62
CA PRO A 194 -5.01 22.66 9.58
C PRO A 194 -4.29 22.63 8.23
N GLU A 195 -3.01 22.30 8.21
CA GLU A 195 -2.18 22.25 7.01
C GLU A 195 -1.82 20.81 6.58
N SER A 196 -2.30 19.78 7.31
CA SER A 196 -1.95 18.38 7.05
C SER A 196 -2.28 17.94 5.62
N TRP A 197 -3.41 18.39 5.07
CA TRP A 197 -3.84 18.05 3.71
C TRP A 197 -2.86 18.50 2.61
N LYS A 198 -1.95 19.43 2.89
CA LYS A 198 -0.89 19.87 1.97
C LYS A 198 0.40 19.09 2.12
N GLN A 199 0.63 18.45 3.26
CA GLN A 199 1.92 17.91 3.65
C GLN A 199 1.91 16.40 3.87
N VAL A 200 0.74 15.84 4.24
CA VAL A 200 0.57 14.43 4.52
C VAL A 200 0.07 13.71 3.28
N GLY A 201 0.62 12.55 3.01
CA GLY A 201 0.18 11.67 1.94
C GLY A 201 -0.37 10.34 2.44
N SER A 202 -0.40 9.36 1.57
CA SER A 202 -0.97 8.01 1.80
C SER A 202 -2.46 8.04 2.15
N ALA A 203 -2.95 7.31 3.14
CA ALA A 203 -4.36 7.02 3.34
C ALA A 203 -5.01 6.46 2.05
N ASN A 204 -4.28 5.64 1.33
CA ASN A 204 -4.58 5.19 -0.02
C ASN A 204 -5.35 3.86 -0.04
N VAL A 205 -6.02 3.59 -1.15
CA VAL A 205 -6.66 2.30 -1.42
C VAL A 205 -5.76 1.50 -2.35
N TRP A 206 -4.98 0.58 -1.79
CA TRP A 206 -4.06 -0.26 -2.55
C TRP A 206 -4.49 -1.74 -2.62
N GLY A 207 -5.40 -2.16 -1.74
CA GLY A 207 -5.94 -3.52 -1.72
C GLY A 207 -7.03 -3.77 -2.75
N GLY A 208 -7.74 -2.73 -3.18
CA GLY A 208 -8.82 -2.80 -4.16
C GLY A 208 -10.20 -2.48 -3.60
N PHE A 209 -11.21 -2.77 -4.41
CA PHE A 209 -12.58 -2.37 -4.17
C PHE A 209 -13.55 -3.56 -4.25
N THR A 210 -14.68 -3.42 -3.57
CA THR A 210 -15.82 -4.31 -3.71
C THR A 210 -17.07 -3.49 -4.02
N LEU A 211 -17.92 -3.99 -4.90
CA LEU A 211 -19.12 -3.29 -5.37
C LEU A 211 -20.39 -4.06 -5.02
N ASP A 212 -21.32 -3.37 -4.37
CA ASP A 212 -22.73 -3.76 -4.36
C ASP A 212 -23.41 -3.19 -5.62
N ALA A 213 -23.48 -3.99 -6.66
CA ALA A 213 -24.01 -3.56 -7.95
C ALA A 213 -25.53 -3.27 -7.92
N GLU A 214 -26.28 -3.86 -6.99
CA GLU A 214 -27.72 -3.60 -6.86
C GLU A 214 -27.96 -2.19 -6.32
N ARG A 215 -27.14 -1.76 -5.36
CA ARG A 215 -27.29 -0.46 -4.69
C ARG A 215 -26.38 0.61 -5.27
N GLY A 216 -25.39 0.23 -6.10
CA GLY A 216 -24.37 1.15 -6.61
C GLY A 216 -23.43 1.66 -5.52
N ILE A 217 -23.16 0.85 -4.49
CA ILE A 217 -22.30 1.20 -3.36
C ILE A 217 -20.93 0.57 -3.56
N LEU A 218 -19.89 1.40 -3.55
CA LEU A 218 -18.49 1.02 -3.59
C LEU A 218 -17.95 0.91 -2.17
N PHE A 219 -17.26 -0.20 -1.86
CA PHE A 219 -16.57 -0.42 -0.59
C PHE A 219 -15.08 -0.56 -0.78
N CYS A 220 -14.29 0.02 0.14
CA CYS A 220 -12.84 -0.17 0.18
C CYS A 220 -12.31 0.02 1.60
N GLY A 221 -11.13 -0.55 1.85
CA GLY A 221 -10.29 -0.22 3.00
C GLY A 221 -9.23 0.80 2.60
N THR A 222 -8.95 1.78 3.47
CA THR A 222 -7.85 2.73 3.28
C THR A 222 -6.65 2.36 4.14
N GLY A 223 -5.48 2.71 3.68
CA GLY A 223 -4.23 2.53 4.39
C GLY A 223 -3.95 3.64 5.40
N SER A 224 -2.80 3.52 6.03
CA SER A 224 -2.26 4.47 6.99
C SER A 224 -1.90 5.80 6.33
N PRO A 225 -2.07 6.94 7.03
CA PRO A 225 -1.48 8.19 6.59
C PRO A 225 0.03 8.21 6.84
N ALA A 226 0.81 8.77 5.93
CA ALA A 226 2.25 8.93 6.12
C ALA A 226 2.53 10.01 7.21
N TYR A 227 3.54 9.88 8.01
CA TYR A 227 4.49 8.79 8.11
C TYR A 227 3.97 7.70 9.05
N ASP A 228 4.10 6.44 8.67
CA ASP A 228 3.41 5.31 9.32
C ASP A 228 3.79 5.09 10.79
N SER A 229 5.02 5.44 11.19
CA SER A 229 5.52 5.16 12.55
C SER A 229 5.52 6.38 13.47
N TRP A 230 5.10 7.57 12.99
CA TRP A 230 5.02 8.81 13.76
C TRP A 230 4.03 9.79 13.12
N GLY A 231 3.11 10.31 13.91
CA GLY A 231 2.00 11.14 13.46
C GLY A 231 1.97 12.58 13.99
N GLY A 232 3.04 13.08 14.60
CA GLY A 232 3.06 14.42 15.19
C GLY A 232 2.85 15.58 14.20
N ASN A 233 3.06 15.35 12.89
CA ASN A 233 2.73 16.31 11.82
C ASN A 233 1.27 16.22 11.33
N ARG A 234 0.50 15.27 11.84
CA ARG A 234 -0.90 15.03 11.48
C ARG A 234 -1.79 14.82 12.71
N PRO A 235 -1.81 15.79 13.66
CA PRO A 235 -2.57 15.64 14.91
C PRO A 235 -4.06 15.39 14.63
N GLY A 236 -4.71 14.59 15.49
CA GLY A 236 -6.12 14.21 15.39
C GLY A 236 -6.32 12.76 14.97
N GLN A 237 -7.55 12.37 14.70
CA GLN A 237 -7.92 10.98 14.37
C GLN A 237 -7.60 10.58 12.93
N ASN A 238 -7.34 11.53 12.05
CA ASN A 238 -6.91 11.35 10.67
C ASN A 238 -7.92 10.61 9.75
N LEU A 239 -9.19 11.04 9.75
CA LEU A 239 -10.14 10.55 8.74
C LEU A 239 -9.74 11.00 7.33
N PHE A 240 -9.65 10.12 6.32
CA PHE A 240 -10.15 8.74 6.28
C PHE A 240 -8.99 7.71 6.21
N GLY A 241 -7.90 7.90 6.92
CA GLY A 241 -6.93 6.83 7.12
C GLY A 241 -7.54 5.66 7.90
N ASN A 242 -7.12 4.44 7.57
CA ASN A 242 -7.51 3.19 8.25
C ASN A 242 -9.03 2.99 8.39
N CYS A 243 -9.77 3.37 7.35
CA CYS A 243 -11.23 3.31 7.31
C CYS A 243 -11.76 2.27 6.34
N THR A 244 -12.83 1.59 6.73
CA THR A 244 -13.75 1.01 5.75
C THR A 244 -14.67 2.12 5.24
N LEU A 245 -14.64 2.37 3.94
CA LEU A 245 -15.46 3.39 3.28
C LEU A 245 -16.60 2.76 2.48
N ALA A 246 -17.77 3.41 2.52
CA ALA A 246 -18.85 3.20 1.56
C ALA A 246 -19.10 4.48 0.79
N LEU A 247 -18.93 4.41 -0.53
CA LEU A 247 -19.11 5.54 -1.43
C LEU A 247 -20.21 5.23 -2.45
N ASP A 248 -20.95 6.25 -2.88
CA ASP A 248 -21.77 6.13 -4.09
C ASP A 248 -20.85 5.98 -5.31
N ALA A 249 -20.94 4.87 -6.00
CA ALA A 249 -20.03 4.52 -7.09
C ALA A 249 -20.16 5.45 -8.31
N ASN A 250 -21.30 6.16 -8.48
CA ASN A 250 -21.49 7.09 -9.59
C ASN A 250 -20.87 8.46 -9.32
N THR A 251 -20.80 8.89 -8.05
CA THR A 251 -20.46 10.26 -7.68
C THR A 251 -19.26 10.41 -6.77
N GLY A 252 -18.77 9.30 -6.18
CA GLY A 252 -17.72 9.32 -5.17
C GLY A 252 -18.16 9.88 -3.81
N LYS A 253 -19.43 10.23 -3.62
CA LYS A 253 -19.93 10.76 -2.35
C LYS A 253 -19.88 9.69 -1.26
N ARG A 254 -19.33 10.05 -0.09
CA ARG A 254 -19.34 9.19 1.10
C ARG A 254 -20.77 8.96 1.60
N LEU A 255 -21.14 7.71 1.76
CA LEU A 255 -22.38 7.29 2.41
C LEU A 255 -22.14 7.10 3.90
N TRP A 256 -21.12 6.31 4.26
CA TRP A 256 -20.68 6.09 5.62
C TRP A 256 -19.19 5.68 5.66
N HIS A 257 -18.61 5.65 6.85
CA HIS A 257 -17.29 5.10 7.12
C HIS A 257 -17.25 4.46 8.50
N PHE A 258 -16.30 3.55 8.68
CA PHE A 258 -15.92 2.99 9.96
C PHE A 258 -14.39 3.04 10.07
N GLN A 259 -13.86 3.74 11.06
CA GLN A 259 -12.41 3.83 11.28
C GLN A 259 -11.96 2.69 12.20
N ALA A 260 -11.09 1.83 11.70
CA ALA A 260 -10.59 0.66 12.42
C ALA A 260 -9.34 0.95 13.26
N VAL A 261 -8.62 2.03 12.97
CA VAL A 261 -7.47 2.53 13.74
C VAL A 261 -7.54 4.05 13.80
N HIS A 262 -7.51 4.60 15.00
CA HIS A 262 -7.41 6.04 15.23
C HIS A 262 -5.95 6.45 15.28
N HIS A 263 -5.56 7.49 14.51
CA HIS A 263 -4.21 8.03 14.53
C HIS A 263 -3.14 6.94 14.47
N ASP A 264 -3.09 6.24 13.35
CA ASP A 264 -2.24 5.06 13.18
C ASP A 264 -0.74 5.39 13.29
N LEU A 265 -0.01 4.56 14.04
CA LEU A 265 1.44 4.63 14.26
C LEU A 265 2.13 3.27 13.97
N TRP A 266 1.39 2.34 13.40
CA TRP A 266 1.79 0.93 13.29
C TRP A 266 1.75 0.39 11.87
N ASP A 267 1.35 1.23 10.89
CA ASP A 267 1.05 0.79 9.53
C ASP A 267 -0.05 -0.29 9.48
N TYR A 268 -1.09 -0.08 10.26
CA TYR A 268 -2.22 -1.01 10.34
C TYR A 268 -3.28 -0.73 9.28
N ASP A 269 -2.86 -0.75 8.03
CA ASP A 269 -3.71 -0.65 6.86
C ASP A 269 -4.94 -1.56 6.91
N LEU A 270 -5.95 -1.21 6.11
CA LEU A 270 -7.02 -2.10 5.71
C LEU A 270 -6.78 -2.59 4.28
N PRO A 271 -5.84 -3.54 4.07
CA PRO A 271 -5.36 -3.92 2.75
C PRO A 271 -6.33 -4.83 1.99
N THR A 272 -7.25 -5.45 2.74
CA THR A 272 -8.18 -6.43 2.20
C THR A 272 -9.39 -5.72 1.58
N PRO A 273 -9.76 -5.98 0.31
CA PRO A 273 -11.06 -5.56 -0.20
C PRO A 273 -12.17 -6.10 0.70
N PRO A 274 -13.11 -5.27 1.17
CA PRO A 274 -14.19 -5.74 2.04
C PRO A 274 -15.02 -6.83 1.36
N VAL A 275 -15.47 -7.82 2.11
CA VAL A 275 -16.28 -8.92 1.58
C VAL A 275 -17.74 -8.69 1.88
N LEU A 276 -18.60 -8.83 0.84
CA LEU A 276 -20.05 -8.71 1.01
C LEU A 276 -20.65 -10.07 1.35
N GLY A 277 -21.53 -10.07 2.34
CA GLY A 277 -22.24 -11.26 2.77
C GLY A 277 -23.67 -10.95 3.20
N ARG A 278 -24.41 -11.99 3.53
CA ARG A 278 -25.70 -11.92 4.21
C ARG A 278 -25.63 -12.81 5.44
N LEU A 279 -25.69 -12.19 6.59
CA LEU A 279 -25.60 -12.84 7.88
C LEU A 279 -27.02 -13.09 8.42
N ASN A 280 -27.32 -14.32 8.84
CA ASN A 280 -28.47 -14.57 9.67
C ASN A 280 -28.06 -14.46 11.15
N LYS A 281 -28.57 -13.47 11.84
CA LYS A 281 -28.32 -13.24 13.26
C LYS A 281 -29.64 -13.02 13.99
N ASP A 282 -29.88 -13.81 15.02
CA ASP A 282 -31.10 -13.71 15.85
C ASP A 282 -32.40 -13.76 15.02
N GLY A 283 -32.42 -14.60 13.97
CA GLY A 283 -33.55 -14.76 13.04
C GLY A 283 -33.73 -13.62 12.04
N ARG A 284 -32.79 -12.64 12.00
CA ARG A 284 -32.78 -11.53 11.03
C ARG A 284 -31.68 -11.71 10.00
N ASN A 285 -32.04 -11.51 8.74
CA ASN A 285 -31.05 -11.42 7.67
C ASN A 285 -30.52 -10.00 7.58
N ILE A 286 -29.23 -9.84 7.76
CA ILE A 286 -28.51 -8.56 7.68
C ILE A 286 -27.54 -8.63 6.51
N ASP A 287 -27.66 -7.71 5.58
CA ASP A 287 -26.64 -7.55 4.55
C ASP A 287 -25.41 -6.91 5.20
N VAL A 288 -24.27 -7.59 5.12
CA VAL A 288 -23.05 -7.18 5.80
C VAL A 288 -21.90 -6.89 4.86
N VAL A 289 -21.02 -6.05 5.33
CA VAL A 289 -19.65 -5.85 4.85
C VAL A 289 -18.70 -6.36 5.93
N VAL A 290 -17.77 -7.22 5.55
CA VAL A 290 -16.78 -7.79 6.44
C VAL A 290 -15.42 -7.27 6.06
N GLN A 291 -14.72 -6.63 7.02
CA GLN A 291 -13.40 -6.02 6.81
C GLN A 291 -12.35 -6.72 7.67
N PRO A 292 -11.51 -7.57 7.08
CA PRO A 292 -10.26 -8.01 7.68
C PRO A 292 -9.21 -6.89 7.65
N THR A 293 -8.30 -6.86 8.63
CA THR A 293 -7.30 -5.80 8.81
C THR A 293 -5.88 -6.35 9.03
N LYS A 294 -4.85 -5.54 8.83
CA LYS A 294 -3.46 -5.90 9.17
C LYS A 294 -3.29 -6.35 10.62
N MET A 295 -4.05 -5.77 11.56
CA MET A 295 -4.05 -6.21 12.96
C MET A 295 -4.57 -7.64 13.17
N GLY A 296 -5.14 -8.27 12.14
CA GLY A 296 -5.87 -9.52 12.27
C GLY A 296 -7.23 -9.37 12.97
N HIS A 297 -7.73 -8.16 13.11
CA HIS A 297 -9.10 -7.89 13.55
C HIS A 297 -10.07 -8.00 12.38
N LEU A 298 -11.24 -8.57 12.65
CA LEU A 298 -12.33 -8.71 11.69
C LEU A 298 -13.51 -7.85 12.16
N PHE A 299 -13.87 -6.84 11.37
CA PHE A 299 -15.05 -6.02 11.62
C PHE A 299 -16.20 -6.44 10.71
N VAL A 300 -17.38 -6.63 11.30
CA VAL A 300 -18.61 -6.99 10.58
C VAL A 300 -19.59 -5.83 10.70
N LEU A 301 -19.84 -5.14 9.60
CA LEU A 301 -20.60 -3.90 9.55
C LEU A 301 -21.90 -4.11 8.77
N ASP A 302 -22.98 -3.44 9.18
CA ASP A 302 -24.18 -3.34 8.35
C ASP A 302 -23.84 -2.62 7.04
N ARG A 303 -24.17 -3.24 5.91
CA ARG A 303 -23.78 -2.76 4.58
C ARG A 303 -24.36 -1.39 4.24
N THR A 304 -25.51 -1.04 4.81
CA THR A 304 -26.23 0.18 4.50
C THR A 304 -25.83 1.34 5.40
N THR A 305 -25.57 1.06 6.69
CA THR A 305 -25.35 2.08 7.71
C THR A 305 -23.89 2.21 8.15
N GLY A 306 -23.09 1.15 7.99
CA GLY A 306 -21.74 1.07 8.53
C GLY A 306 -21.66 0.75 10.03
N GLU A 307 -22.80 0.57 10.67
CA GLU A 307 -22.85 0.23 12.09
C GLU A 307 -22.31 -1.20 12.35
N PRO A 308 -21.50 -1.38 13.40
CA PRO A 308 -21.00 -2.70 13.76
C PRO A 308 -22.14 -3.66 14.14
N VAL A 309 -22.22 -4.82 13.47
CA VAL A 309 -23.20 -5.88 13.77
C VAL A 309 -22.89 -6.61 15.08
N TYR A 310 -21.63 -6.63 15.45
CA TYR A 310 -21.14 -7.14 16.74
C TYR A 310 -20.53 -5.98 17.53
N PRO A 311 -20.67 -5.95 18.87
CA PRO A 311 -20.18 -4.84 19.68
C PRO A 311 -18.68 -4.57 19.44
N VAL A 312 -18.34 -3.34 19.11
CA VAL A 312 -16.98 -2.84 19.09
C VAL A 312 -16.77 -1.95 20.32
N GLN A 313 -15.67 -2.16 21.03
CA GLN A 313 -15.35 -1.43 22.25
C GLN A 313 -14.13 -0.53 22.05
N GLU A 314 -14.23 0.70 22.48
CA GLU A 314 -13.08 1.59 22.62
C GLU A 314 -12.27 1.16 23.85
N VAL A 315 -11.05 0.68 23.61
CA VAL A 315 -10.15 0.18 24.65
C VAL A 315 -8.96 1.11 24.77
N SER A 316 -8.63 1.50 26.00
CA SER A 316 -7.45 2.33 26.28
C SER A 316 -6.17 1.61 25.85
N VAL A 317 -5.29 2.36 25.16
CA VAL A 317 -4.00 1.89 24.67
C VAL A 317 -2.85 2.74 25.22
N PRO A 318 -1.60 2.23 25.25
CA PRO A 318 -0.47 3.01 25.71
C PRO A 318 -0.25 4.27 24.88
N ALA A 319 0.09 5.38 25.56
CA ALA A 319 0.51 6.60 24.89
C ALA A 319 1.94 6.47 24.34
N SER A 320 2.20 7.11 23.19
CA SER A 320 3.56 7.25 22.67
C SER A 320 4.37 8.23 23.53
N ASP A 321 5.65 7.94 23.73
CA ASP A 321 6.64 8.81 24.38
C ASP A 321 7.55 9.53 23.35
N MET A 322 7.23 9.41 22.06
CA MET A 322 8.01 10.03 21.00
C MET A 322 7.81 11.56 20.95
N PRO A 323 8.86 12.33 20.67
CA PRO A 323 8.77 13.79 20.60
C PRO A 323 7.71 14.28 19.62
N GLY A 324 6.78 15.13 20.08
CA GLY A 324 5.72 15.73 19.27
C GLY A 324 4.58 14.82 18.88
N GLU A 325 4.58 13.55 19.33
CA GLU A 325 3.52 12.60 19.05
C GLU A 325 2.29 12.84 19.97
N PHE A 326 1.09 12.65 19.39
CA PHE A 326 -0.21 12.79 20.06
C PHE A 326 -1.08 11.56 19.75
N SER A 327 -0.63 10.39 20.19
CA SER A 327 -1.33 9.13 19.93
C SER A 327 -2.78 9.15 20.47
N SER A 328 -3.67 8.42 19.79
CA SER A 328 -5.03 8.26 20.27
C SER A 328 -5.06 7.54 21.62
N PRO A 329 -5.88 7.97 22.60
CA PRO A 329 -5.96 7.32 23.91
C PRO A 329 -6.69 5.98 23.88
N THR A 330 -7.50 5.72 22.86
CA THR A 330 -8.27 4.49 22.68
C THR A 330 -8.20 3.98 21.25
N GLN A 331 -8.49 2.69 21.09
CA GLN A 331 -8.62 2.04 19.79
C GLN A 331 -9.84 1.12 19.77
N PRO A 332 -10.48 0.90 18.60
CA PRO A 332 -11.65 0.05 18.47
C PRO A 332 -11.27 -1.43 18.44
N PHE A 333 -11.81 -2.21 19.37
CA PHE A 333 -11.61 -3.64 19.44
C PHE A 333 -12.90 -4.41 19.15
N PRO A 334 -12.89 -5.35 18.20
CA PRO A 334 -13.98 -6.30 18.02
C PRO A 334 -13.99 -7.34 19.15
N PRO A 335 -15.07 -8.14 19.29
CA PRO A 335 -15.09 -9.27 20.21
C PRO A 335 -13.89 -10.21 20.01
N GLN A 336 -13.45 -10.88 21.08
CA GLN A 336 -12.26 -11.76 21.03
C GLN A 336 -12.32 -12.81 19.91
N ALA A 337 -13.50 -13.35 19.60
CA ALA A 337 -13.68 -14.33 18.53
C ALA A 337 -13.36 -13.79 17.12
N PHE A 338 -13.29 -12.47 16.96
CA PHE A 338 -12.96 -11.78 15.69
C PHE A 338 -11.53 -11.20 15.67
N ARG A 339 -10.73 -11.50 16.67
CA ARG A 339 -9.28 -11.21 16.72
C ARG A 339 -8.55 -12.47 16.25
N LEU A 340 -8.24 -12.51 14.96
CA LEU A 340 -7.85 -13.74 14.26
C LEU A 340 -6.34 -14.01 14.34
N ALA A 341 -5.54 -12.94 14.44
CA ALA A 341 -4.10 -13.04 14.56
C ALA A 341 -3.67 -13.10 16.03
N MET A 342 -2.47 -13.60 16.25
CA MET A 342 -1.78 -13.46 17.53
C MET A 342 -1.32 -12.02 17.68
N THR A 343 -1.74 -11.35 18.76
CA THR A 343 -1.46 -9.92 18.99
C THR A 343 -0.52 -9.69 20.17
N ARG A 344 -0.10 -10.75 20.85
CA ARG A 344 0.80 -10.68 21.99
C ARG A 344 1.85 -11.77 21.94
N MET A 345 3.09 -11.39 22.16
CA MET A 345 4.21 -12.30 22.32
C MET A 345 4.84 -12.13 23.70
N ASP A 346 5.08 -13.25 24.37
CA ASP A 346 5.77 -13.34 25.67
C ASP A 346 6.68 -14.57 25.70
N ALA A 347 7.40 -14.77 26.78
CA ALA A 347 8.36 -15.87 26.92
C ALA A 347 7.73 -17.27 26.83
N GLU A 348 6.40 -17.39 26.93
CA GLU A 348 5.69 -18.66 26.90
C GLU A 348 5.21 -19.03 25.51
N ASN A 349 4.79 -18.03 24.71
CA ASN A 349 4.23 -18.25 23.37
C ASN A 349 5.21 -18.02 22.21
N VAL A 350 6.52 -18.11 22.48
CA VAL A 350 7.57 -18.06 21.44
C VAL A 350 7.61 -19.34 20.61
N THR A 351 8.36 -19.29 19.49
CA THR A 351 8.56 -20.42 18.58
C THR A 351 8.91 -21.72 19.33
N GLN A 352 8.30 -22.83 18.91
CA GLN A 352 8.57 -24.18 19.39
C GLN A 352 9.36 -25.03 18.37
N LEU A 353 9.96 -24.39 17.35
CA LEU A 353 10.64 -25.09 16.25
C LEU A 353 11.74 -26.03 16.77
N ASN A 354 12.60 -25.54 17.65
CA ASN A 354 13.60 -26.33 18.37
C ASN A 354 14.09 -25.55 19.62
N GLY A 355 14.76 -26.26 20.54
CA GLY A 355 15.22 -25.67 21.80
C GLY A 355 16.21 -24.50 21.64
N ILE A 356 17.03 -24.48 20.57
CA ILE A 356 17.98 -23.40 20.31
C ILE A 356 17.23 -22.14 19.87
N ALA A 357 16.29 -22.24 18.92
CA ALA A 357 15.49 -21.13 18.45
C ALA A 357 14.63 -20.56 19.60
N THR A 358 13.97 -21.43 20.37
CA THR A 358 13.18 -21.04 21.55
C THR A 358 14.01 -20.26 22.56
N ALA A 359 15.22 -20.76 22.89
CA ALA A 359 16.10 -20.10 23.86
C ALA A 359 16.59 -18.76 23.36
N ARG A 360 16.93 -18.64 22.07
CA ARG A 360 17.37 -17.41 21.45
C ARG A 360 16.26 -16.32 21.50
N VAL A 361 15.07 -16.66 21.04
CA VAL A 361 13.95 -15.68 21.03
C VAL A 361 13.60 -15.24 22.44
N ARG A 362 13.61 -16.15 23.42
CA ARG A 362 13.41 -15.79 24.84
C ARG A 362 14.47 -14.84 25.37
N GLU A 363 15.72 -14.99 24.94
CA GLU A 363 16.81 -14.10 25.34
C GLU A 363 16.63 -12.71 24.72
N ASP A 364 16.33 -12.66 23.41
CA ASP A 364 16.10 -11.40 22.68
C ASP A 364 14.92 -10.61 23.27
N LEU A 365 13.84 -11.28 23.68
CA LEU A 365 12.65 -10.66 24.27
C LEU A 365 12.91 -9.97 25.63
N LYS A 366 13.97 -10.31 26.37
CA LYS A 366 14.23 -9.69 27.68
C LYS A 366 14.46 -8.18 27.61
N ASP A 367 15.01 -7.71 26.49
CA ASP A 367 15.36 -6.31 26.28
C ASP A 367 14.33 -5.58 25.38
N MET A 368 13.21 -6.24 25.05
CA MET A 368 12.19 -5.69 24.16
C MET A 368 10.92 -5.34 24.91
N LEU A 369 10.24 -4.31 24.45
CA LEU A 369 8.86 -4.04 24.86
C LEU A 369 7.95 -5.08 24.20
N THR A 370 7.16 -5.74 25.02
CA THR A 370 6.14 -6.69 24.58
C THR A 370 4.79 -6.28 25.13
N GLY A 371 3.73 -6.51 24.40
CA GLY A 371 2.37 -6.18 24.85
C GLY A 371 1.33 -6.57 23.82
N ASP A 372 0.20 -5.88 23.83
CA ASP A 372 -0.88 -6.11 22.85
C ASP A 372 -0.61 -5.32 21.55
N VAL A 373 -1.45 -5.51 20.57
CA VAL A 373 -1.36 -5.02 19.18
C VAL A 373 -1.05 -3.52 19.03
N PHE A 374 -1.42 -2.65 19.97
CA PHE A 374 -1.25 -1.21 19.91
C PHE A 374 -0.15 -0.66 20.83
N ILE A 375 1.00 -1.33 20.92
CA ILE A 375 2.19 -0.73 21.56
C ILE A 375 2.82 0.26 20.59
N PRO A 376 2.91 1.56 20.93
CA PRO A 376 3.52 2.54 20.03
C PRO A 376 5.01 2.26 19.82
N PRO A 377 5.56 2.59 18.65
CA PRO A 377 7.00 2.58 18.42
C PRO A 377 7.72 3.50 19.41
N THR A 378 8.84 3.04 19.98
CA THR A 378 9.67 3.78 20.94
C THR A 378 11.15 3.69 20.60
N TYR A 379 12.02 4.40 21.36
CA TYR A 379 13.48 4.23 21.24
C TYR A 379 13.96 2.84 21.69
N GLN A 380 13.22 2.15 22.55
CA GLN A 380 13.46 0.76 22.89
C GLN A 380 12.96 -0.14 21.77
N LYS A 381 13.58 -1.29 21.56
CA LYS A 381 13.05 -2.29 20.64
C LYS A 381 11.66 -2.73 21.09
N SER A 382 10.72 -2.70 20.18
CA SER A 382 9.33 -3.11 20.43
C SER A 382 8.96 -4.26 19.50
N VAL A 383 8.28 -5.26 20.05
CA VAL A 383 7.72 -6.36 19.25
C VAL A 383 6.51 -5.85 18.47
N VAL A 384 6.50 -6.12 17.18
CA VAL A 384 5.38 -5.87 16.26
C VAL A 384 4.71 -7.21 15.95
N LEU A 385 3.43 -7.33 16.33
CA LEU A 385 2.67 -8.57 16.16
C LEU A 385 1.18 -8.25 15.95
N PRO A 386 0.58 -8.67 14.84
CA PRO A 386 1.22 -9.33 13.69
C PRO A 386 2.32 -8.47 13.07
N GLN A 387 3.26 -9.11 12.37
CA GLN A 387 4.38 -8.44 11.70
C GLN A 387 3.92 -7.26 10.82
N PHE A 388 4.85 -6.44 10.39
CA PHE A 388 4.61 -5.26 9.54
C PHE A 388 3.79 -5.56 8.26
N ASN A 389 4.03 -6.73 7.63
CA ASN A 389 3.18 -7.17 6.51
C ASN A 389 1.74 -7.50 6.92
N GLY A 390 1.44 -7.55 8.23
CA GLY A 390 0.09 -7.70 8.76
C GLY A 390 -0.40 -9.13 8.94
N GLY A 391 -1.50 -9.25 9.69
CA GLY A 391 -2.24 -10.50 9.90
C GLY A 391 -3.08 -10.87 8.69
N CYS A 392 -3.98 -9.98 8.24
CA CYS A 392 -4.75 -10.16 7.02
C CYS A 392 -4.25 -9.19 5.95
N GLU A 393 -4.09 -9.68 4.73
CA GLU A 393 -3.46 -8.97 3.63
C GLU A 393 -4.34 -8.90 2.38
N TRP A 394 -3.84 -8.25 1.31
CA TRP A 394 -4.54 -8.00 0.04
C TRP A 394 -5.13 -9.25 -0.64
N GLY A 395 -4.67 -10.45 -0.27
CA GLY A 395 -5.24 -11.72 -0.75
C GLY A 395 -6.73 -11.87 -0.46
N GLY A 396 -7.26 -11.07 0.46
CA GLY A 396 -8.69 -10.95 0.69
C GLY A 396 -9.26 -12.04 1.58
N ALA A 397 -10.59 -12.13 1.54
CA ALA A 397 -11.38 -13.14 2.23
C ALA A 397 -12.51 -13.64 1.34
N ALA A 398 -13.12 -14.75 1.72
CA ALA A 398 -14.31 -15.28 1.06
C ALA A 398 -15.46 -15.40 2.07
N PHE A 399 -16.69 -15.23 1.59
CA PHE A 399 -17.88 -15.44 2.38
C PHE A 399 -18.66 -16.61 1.77
N ASP A 400 -18.82 -17.68 2.54
CA ASP A 400 -19.70 -18.80 2.21
C ASP A 400 -21.10 -18.48 2.74
N VAL A 401 -22.01 -18.21 1.83
CA VAL A 401 -23.40 -17.81 2.13
C VAL A 401 -24.20 -18.96 2.76
N ASP A 402 -23.92 -20.19 2.33
CA ASP A 402 -24.68 -21.37 2.75
C ASP A 402 -24.36 -21.77 4.19
N SER A 403 -23.08 -21.71 4.56
CA SER A 403 -22.62 -22.01 5.93
C SER A 403 -22.53 -20.78 6.84
N ASN A 404 -22.82 -19.58 6.30
CA ASN A 404 -22.67 -18.31 7.04
C ASN A 404 -21.25 -18.11 7.60
N THR A 405 -20.24 -18.46 6.81
CA THR A 405 -18.84 -18.54 7.24
C THR A 405 -17.95 -17.57 6.44
N VAL A 406 -17.11 -16.84 7.14
CA VAL A 406 -16.00 -16.07 6.52
C VAL A 406 -14.74 -16.93 6.55
N ILE A 407 -14.08 -17.03 5.41
CA ILE A 407 -12.79 -17.70 5.25
C ILE A 407 -11.75 -16.63 4.95
N VAL A 408 -10.75 -16.49 5.80
CA VAL A 408 -9.69 -15.50 5.66
C VAL A 408 -8.34 -16.12 5.97
N ASN A 409 -7.33 -15.73 5.17
CA ASN A 409 -5.94 -16.10 5.44
C ASN A 409 -5.35 -15.14 6.47
N VAL A 410 -4.64 -15.68 7.47
CA VAL A 410 -4.06 -14.90 8.55
C VAL A 410 -2.60 -15.30 8.77
N SER A 411 -1.70 -14.31 8.82
CA SER A 411 -0.30 -14.48 9.19
C SER A 411 -0.09 -14.16 10.68
N ASN A 412 0.81 -14.91 11.33
CA ASN A 412 1.22 -14.70 12.72
C ASN A 412 2.75 -14.49 12.85
N GLY A 413 3.36 -13.90 11.81
CA GLY A 413 4.77 -13.51 11.89
C GLY A 413 5.00 -12.45 12.97
N ALA A 414 6.17 -12.48 13.60
CA ALA A 414 6.62 -11.49 14.56
C ALA A 414 7.87 -10.79 14.07
N GLU A 415 7.94 -9.49 14.29
CA GLU A 415 9.08 -8.62 13.98
C GLU A 415 9.38 -7.73 15.18
N TRP A 416 10.48 -7.02 15.14
CA TRP A 416 10.73 -5.93 16.07
C TRP A 416 11.17 -4.67 15.33
N THR A 417 10.90 -3.52 15.94
CA THR A 417 11.31 -2.21 15.45
C THR A 417 11.77 -1.33 16.60
N SER A 418 12.45 -0.25 16.30
CA SER A 418 12.75 0.82 17.24
C SER A 418 12.83 2.16 16.52
N MET A 419 12.65 3.26 17.26
CA MET A 419 12.79 4.60 16.72
C MET A 419 14.21 5.13 16.97
N VAL A 420 14.66 6.02 16.11
CA VAL A 420 15.91 6.77 16.28
C VAL A 420 15.66 8.24 15.96
N ALA A 421 16.41 9.13 16.59
CA ALA A 421 16.33 10.55 16.24
C ALA A 421 16.70 10.76 14.76
N SER A 422 15.87 11.47 14.03
CA SER A 422 16.11 11.79 12.61
C SER A 422 17.16 12.88 12.44
N ARG A 423 17.36 13.73 13.45
CA ARG A 423 18.36 14.80 13.38
C ARG A 423 19.77 14.26 13.47
N PRO A 424 20.67 14.71 12.60
CA PRO A 424 22.08 14.38 12.69
C PRO A 424 22.70 14.91 13.99
N LYS A 425 23.80 14.31 14.42
CA LYS A 425 24.61 14.85 15.55
C LYS A 425 24.99 16.30 15.25
N GLU A 426 25.18 17.12 16.28
CA GLU A 426 25.53 18.56 16.16
C GLU A 426 26.74 18.82 15.26
N ARG A 427 27.65 17.86 15.16
CA ARG A 427 28.82 17.90 14.29
C ARG A 427 29.11 16.53 13.71
N MET A 428 29.35 16.48 12.42
CA MET A 428 29.69 15.23 11.71
C MET A 428 30.48 15.52 10.43
N SER A 429 31.10 14.50 9.85
CA SER A 429 31.72 14.66 8.54
C SER A 429 30.67 14.80 7.43
N LEU A 430 31.06 15.44 6.31
CA LEU A 430 30.20 15.55 5.14
C LEU A 430 29.73 14.17 4.66
N ASN A 431 30.60 13.16 4.70
CA ASN A 431 30.28 11.77 4.38
C ASN A 431 29.23 11.17 5.33
N GLN A 432 29.36 11.44 6.64
CA GLN A 432 28.39 10.98 7.63
C GLN A 432 27.03 11.66 7.44
N LEU A 433 27.00 12.94 7.13
CA LEU A 433 25.78 13.66 6.77
C LEU A 433 25.15 13.02 5.51
N GLY A 434 25.97 12.74 4.50
CA GLY A 434 25.50 12.07 3.28
C GLY A 434 24.94 10.67 3.52
N ASN A 435 25.56 9.89 4.39
CA ASN A 435 25.01 8.59 4.80
C ASN A 435 23.67 8.75 5.54
N HIS A 436 23.54 9.78 6.38
CA HIS A 436 22.30 10.09 7.08
C HIS A 436 21.17 10.43 6.10
N VAL A 437 21.41 11.36 5.18
CA VAL A 437 20.45 11.72 4.11
C VAL A 437 20.11 10.52 3.23
N TYR A 438 21.14 9.74 2.84
CA TYR A 438 20.95 8.55 2.01
C TYR A 438 20.02 7.53 2.68
N ARG A 439 20.25 7.24 3.97
CA ARG A 439 19.40 6.31 4.72
C ARG A 439 17.96 6.78 4.83
N ALA A 440 17.78 8.08 5.08
CA ALA A 440 16.45 8.65 5.25
C ALA A 440 15.63 8.69 3.95
N VAL A 441 16.29 8.81 2.79
CA VAL A 441 15.61 9.10 1.52
C VAL A 441 15.91 8.08 0.43
N CYS A 442 17.19 7.86 0.13
CA CYS A 442 17.60 7.09 -1.05
C CYS A 442 17.50 5.58 -0.85
N ALA A 443 17.75 5.13 0.40
CA ALA A 443 17.81 3.71 0.74
C ALA A 443 16.45 3.00 0.59
N PHE A 444 15.36 3.73 0.65
CA PHE A 444 14.01 3.20 0.42
C PHE A 444 13.88 2.48 -0.94
N CYS A 445 14.48 3.05 -1.99
CA CYS A 445 14.49 2.42 -3.32
C CYS A 445 15.77 1.64 -3.59
N HIS A 446 16.94 2.22 -3.22
CA HIS A 446 18.25 1.70 -3.60
C HIS A 446 18.85 0.72 -2.59
N GLY A 447 18.24 0.59 -1.38
CA GLY A 447 18.73 -0.24 -0.30
C GLY A 447 20.09 0.18 0.25
N MET A 448 20.55 -0.43 1.32
CA MET A 448 21.91 -0.26 1.84
C MET A 448 22.92 -1.19 1.17
N SER A 449 22.53 -2.41 0.89
CA SER A 449 23.40 -3.45 0.30
C SER A 449 22.83 -4.03 -1.01
N SER A 450 21.51 -4.01 -1.16
CA SER A 450 20.81 -4.45 -2.37
C SER A 450 19.60 -3.57 -2.58
N PRO A 451 19.18 -3.31 -3.83
CA PRO A 451 17.97 -2.54 -4.08
C PRO A 451 16.75 -3.21 -3.45
N VAL A 452 15.93 -2.42 -2.77
CA VAL A 452 14.63 -2.84 -2.23
C VAL A 452 13.63 -2.95 -3.39
N ASN A 453 13.66 -1.97 -4.30
CA ASN A 453 12.85 -2.00 -5.51
C ASN A 453 13.64 -2.63 -6.68
N PRO A 454 13.16 -3.72 -7.30
CA PRO A 454 13.83 -4.36 -8.44
C PRO A 454 14.09 -3.45 -9.65
N ALA A 455 13.29 -2.38 -9.80
CA ALA A 455 13.48 -1.38 -10.86
C ALA A 455 14.58 -0.36 -10.54
N SER A 456 15.01 -0.26 -9.29
CA SER A 456 16.05 0.66 -8.87
C SER A 456 17.43 0.03 -9.04
N PRO A 457 18.44 0.76 -9.56
CA PRO A 457 19.81 0.22 -9.65
C PRO A 457 20.47 0.18 -8.28
N SER A 458 21.33 -0.82 -8.04
CA SER A 458 22.22 -0.78 -6.88
C SER A 458 23.21 0.38 -7.00
N LEU A 459 23.41 1.12 -5.90
CA LEU A 459 24.34 2.23 -5.83
C LEU A 459 25.70 1.87 -5.19
N GLN A 460 25.91 0.60 -4.79
CA GLN A 460 27.17 0.15 -4.16
C GLN A 460 28.43 0.47 -4.96
N LYS A 461 28.35 0.41 -6.29
CA LYS A 461 29.46 0.69 -7.21
C LYS A 461 29.16 1.87 -8.11
N VAL A 462 28.40 2.83 -7.63
CA VAL A 462 27.97 3.98 -8.45
C VAL A 462 29.18 4.80 -8.92
N ARG A 463 30.22 4.94 -8.12
CA ARG A 463 31.48 5.64 -8.47
C ARG A 463 32.24 5.04 -9.67
N GLU A 464 31.97 3.76 -10.03
CA GLU A 464 32.56 3.13 -11.21
C GLU A 464 31.79 3.50 -12.50
N ARG A 465 30.62 4.15 -12.37
CA ARG A 465 29.67 4.41 -13.47
C ARG A 465 29.32 5.88 -13.64
N LEU A 466 29.35 6.65 -12.57
CA LEU A 466 28.92 8.05 -12.53
C LEU A 466 29.89 8.88 -11.70
N ASP A 467 30.17 10.09 -12.17
CA ASP A 467 30.90 11.12 -11.43
C ASP A 467 29.96 12.02 -10.61
N ALA A 468 30.54 12.95 -9.83
CA ALA A 468 29.79 13.87 -8.98
C ALA A 468 28.79 14.73 -9.74
N ALA A 469 29.18 15.23 -10.93
CA ALA A 469 28.30 16.09 -11.73
C ALA A 469 27.11 15.32 -12.30
N GLN A 470 27.34 14.08 -12.75
CA GLN A 470 26.28 13.20 -13.25
C GLN A 470 25.30 12.78 -12.15
N ILE A 471 25.80 12.47 -10.95
CA ILE A 471 24.94 12.18 -9.78
C ILE A 471 24.13 13.41 -9.43
N GLY A 472 24.76 14.59 -9.35
CA GLY A 472 24.08 15.86 -9.09
C GLY A 472 22.98 16.15 -10.10
N GLN A 473 23.25 15.99 -11.39
CA GLN A 473 22.24 16.16 -12.44
C GLN A 473 21.06 15.19 -12.27
N LEU A 474 21.32 13.92 -11.93
CA LEU A 474 20.26 12.93 -11.69
C LEU A 474 19.42 13.29 -10.45
N MET A 475 20.03 13.85 -9.41
CA MET A 475 19.29 14.35 -8.26
C MET A 475 18.42 15.55 -8.62
N GLU A 476 18.89 16.46 -9.47
CA GLU A 476 18.12 17.63 -9.91
C GLU A 476 16.91 17.24 -10.77
N THR A 477 17.12 16.36 -11.73
CA THR A 477 16.11 16.11 -12.79
C THR A 477 15.27 14.86 -12.54
N GLY A 478 15.72 13.95 -11.67
CA GLY A 478 15.17 12.61 -11.59
C GLY A 478 15.45 11.78 -12.84
N ARG A 479 15.05 10.53 -12.86
CA ARG A 479 15.12 9.65 -14.03
C ARG A 479 14.19 8.45 -13.94
N GLY A 480 13.23 8.34 -14.81
CA GLY A 480 12.26 7.25 -14.81
C GLY A 480 11.41 7.26 -13.54
N GLN A 481 11.53 6.26 -12.67
CA GLN A 481 10.86 6.21 -11.37
C GLN A 481 11.61 6.95 -10.25
N MET A 482 12.84 7.40 -10.48
CA MET A 482 13.59 8.20 -9.52
C MET A 482 13.06 9.64 -9.55
N PRO A 483 12.50 10.15 -8.44
CA PRO A 483 12.00 11.53 -8.38
C PRO A 483 13.14 12.54 -8.49
N SER A 484 12.78 13.79 -8.78
CA SER A 484 13.68 14.93 -8.63
C SER A 484 13.87 15.26 -7.14
N PHE A 485 15.10 15.56 -6.76
CA PHE A 485 15.49 16.07 -5.44
C PHE A 485 15.99 17.54 -5.55
N ALA A 486 15.42 18.30 -6.50
CA ALA A 486 15.76 19.70 -6.69
C ALA A 486 15.50 20.55 -5.43
N SER A 487 14.55 20.14 -4.58
CA SER A 487 14.23 20.78 -3.30
C SER A 487 15.30 20.57 -2.22
N PHE A 488 16.22 19.63 -2.38
CA PHE A 488 17.31 19.44 -1.43
C PHE A 488 18.25 20.64 -1.46
N SER A 489 18.72 21.05 -0.29
CA SER A 489 19.77 22.08 -0.20
C SER A 489 21.05 21.63 -0.89
N GLU A 490 21.87 22.56 -1.34
CA GLU A 490 23.16 22.26 -1.96
C GLU A 490 24.08 21.44 -1.03
N LEU A 491 23.94 21.62 0.27
CA LEU A 491 24.71 20.86 1.25
C LEU A 491 24.23 19.40 1.30
N GLU A 492 22.92 19.14 1.29
CA GLU A 492 22.37 17.77 1.26
C GLU A 492 22.79 17.03 -0.01
N LYS A 493 22.65 17.67 -1.18
CA LYS A 493 23.09 17.11 -2.46
C LYS A 493 24.56 16.77 -2.44
N ARG A 494 25.40 17.73 -2.01
CA ARG A 494 26.86 17.54 -1.87
C ARG A 494 27.20 16.42 -0.89
N ALA A 495 26.49 16.33 0.22
CA ALA A 495 26.71 15.28 1.22
C ALA A 495 26.36 13.89 0.69
N VAL A 496 25.22 13.72 0.01
CA VAL A 496 24.84 12.45 -0.63
C VAL A 496 25.84 12.04 -1.69
N ILE A 497 26.28 12.97 -2.54
CA ILE A 497 27.31 12.74 -3.56
C ILE A 497 28.61 12.27 -2.89
N ALA A 498 29.08 12.97 -1.87
CA ALA A 498 30.29 12.61 -1.12
C ALA A 498 30.18 11.22 -0.49
N PHE A 499 29.03 10.86 0.08
CA PHE A 499 28.80 9.53 0.62
C PHE A 499 28.87 8.44 -0.46
N LEU A 500 28.17 8.64 -1.59
CA LEU A 500 28.14 7.69 -2.70
C LEU A 500 29.50 7.48 -3.36
N LEU A 501 30.33 8.50 -3.39
CA LEU A 501 31.69 8.44 -3.93
C LEU A 501 32.74 8.01 -2.90
N GLY A 502 32.39 7.98 -1.60
CA GLY A 502 33.31 7.64 -0.51
C GLY A 502 34.25 8.78 -0.11
N GLU A 503 33.86 10.03 -0.42
CA GLU A 503 34.59 11.27 -0.19
C GLU A 503 34.09 12.02 1.07
N GLY A 504 34.70 13.16 1.40
CA GLY A 504 34.23 14.07 2.45
C GLY A 504 34.31 13.53 3.88
N LYS A 505 35.20 12.56 4.15
CA LYS A 505 35.35 11.95 5.50
C LYS A 505 36.02 12.90 6.51
N ASP A 506 36.92 13.74 6.03
CA ASP A 506 37.68 14.67 6.84
C ASP A 506 37.03 16.08 6.92
N GLU A 507 36.07 16.35 6.05
CA GLU A 507 35.33 17.62 6.03
C GLU A 507 34.25 17.62 7.12
N GLN A 508 34.47 18.43 8.20
CA GLN A 508 33.53 18.54 9.30
C GLN A 508 32.46 19.61 9.05
N ILE A 509 31.23 19.28 9.31
CA ILE A 509 30.05 20.13 9.12
C ILE A 509 29.37 20.34 10.47
N GLU A 510 29.09 21.58 10.81
CA GLU A 510 28.17 21.92 11.90
C GLU A 510 26.74 21.70 11.40
N THR A 511 25.97 20.87 12.09
CA THR A 511 24.67 20.43 11.64
C THR A 511 23.51 20.94 12.50
N LYS A 512 23.82 21.57 13.61
CA LYS A 512 22.84 21.98 14.63
C LYS A 512 21.80 22.99 14.10
N ASP A 513 22.19 23.83 13.15
CA ASP A 513 21.33 24.85 12.53
C ASP A 513 20.93 24.51 11.10
N LEU A 514 21.20 23.26 10.65
CA LEU A 514 20.82 22.85 9.31
C LEU A 514 19.32 22.58 9.23
N ASN A 515 18.71 23.23 8.27
CA ASN A 515 17.39 22.92 7.81
C ASN A 515 17.51 21.80 6.76
N LEU A 516 17.26 20.55 7.15
CA LEU A 516 17.32 19.42 6.25
C LEU A 516 15.93 19.20 5.70
N SER A 517 15.78 19.36 4.40
CA SER A 517 14.49 19.35 3.69
C SER A 517 13.64 18.09 3.90
N TYR A 518 14.25 16.99 4.30
CA TYR A 518 13.55 15.73 4.62
C TYR A 518 13.24 15.58 6.12
N ALA A 519 13.90 16.34 7.02
CA ALA A 519 13.81 16.17 8.48
C ALA A 519 13.09 17.33 9.19
N GLU A 520 12.64 18.33 8.44
CA GLU A 520 12.12 19.59 9.01
C GLU A 520 10.98 19.38 10.01
N ASN A 521 10.16 18.33 9.80
CA ASN A 521 8.94 18.14 10.59
C ASN A 521 8.85 16.76 11.26
N ILE A 522 9.82 15.87 11.07
CA ILE A 522 9.79 14.49 11.61
C ILE A 522 11.02 14.27 12.51
N PRO A 523 10.86 14.38 13.85
CA PRO A 523 11.99 14.32 14.80
C PRO A 523 12.56 12.92 14.98
N VAL A 524 11.83 11.88 14.62
CA VAL A 524 12.19 10.46 14.79
C VAL A 524 11.82 9.64 13.56
N VAL A 525 12.60 8.62 13.28
CA VAL A 525 12.35 7.66 12.20
C VAL A 525 12.57 6.24 12.70
N THR A 526 11.88 5.27 12.10
CA THR A 526 12.08 3.84 12.41
C THR A 526 13.43 3.33 11.92
N THR A 527 14.01 2.38 12.64
CA THR A 527 15.19 1.62 12.20
C THR A 527 14.86 0.60 11.09
N GLY A 528 13.60 0.49 10.71
CA GLY A 528 13.06 -0.56 9.87
C GLY A 528 12.48 -1.72 10.70
N HIS A 529 11.98 -2.71 10.00
CA HIS A 529 11.42 -3.93 10.58
C HIS A 529 12.44 -5.06 10.48
N HIS A 530 12.56 -5.84 11.53
CA HIS A 530 13.57 -6.87 11.66
C HIS A 530 12.92 -8.20 12.02
N ASP A 531 12.99 -9.16 11.10
CA ASP A 531 12.52 -10.53 11.31
C ASP A 531 13.38 -11.28 12.33
N TRP A 532 12.76 -12.25 12.99
CA TRP A 532 13.46 -13.24 13.80
C TRP A 532 13.85 -14.50 13.02
#